data_c3864146a5e73828cac3102143d84603
#
_entry.id   c3864146a5e73828cac3102143d84603
#
_cell.length_a   1.000
_cell.length_b   1.000
_cell.length_c   1.000
_cell.angle_alpha   90.00
_cell.angle_beta   90.00
_cell.angle_gamma   90.00
#
_symmetry.space_group_name_H-M   'P 1'
#
loop_
_entity.id
_entity.type
_entity.pdbx_description
1 polymer ?
#
loop_
_entity_poly.entity_id
_entity_poly.type
_entity_poly.pdbx_seq_one_letter_code
_entity_poly.pdbx_strand_id
1 'polypeptide(L)'
;MAASFDEINQQWLIRFLEHRIGDRRIIRLIQKWLKAGVMEDGLVTVSDRGTGQGSVISPLLANIYLHYALDLWAVRWRQREATGDLIFVRYADDFIVGFQHESDARRFLNEMRERLWKFALSLHPEKTRLIEFGRFAAERRERRGLGQPETFNFLGFTFICGKTRAGKFQIKRKTRADRMRAKLKMIKAEMWRRMHQPIPKQGQWLHYVVRGYFNYHAVPTNGRVLHVFRHHVIDLWRRTLRRRSQKDRMTWARMTQLANDWLPKPTILHPWPSDRFAVTHPRWEPYAGKPHVRLCVQ
;
A
#
# COMPACT_ATOMS: atom_id res chain seq x y z
N MET A 1 11.12 -2.12 -1.32
CA MET A 1 12.06 -2.69 -2.31
C MET A 1 12.09 -1.77 -3.50
N ALA A 2 13.26 -1.31 -3.87
CA ALA A 2 13.47 -1.16 -5.28
C ALA A 2 14.22 -2.41 -5.72
N ALA A 3 13.58 -3.57 -5.61
CA ALA A 3 13.81 -4.54 -6.63
C ALA A 3 13.08 -3.96 -7.83
N SER A 4 13.73 -3.07 -8.54
CA SER A 4 13.19 -2.64 -9.79
C SER A 4 12.99 -3.93 -10.58
N PHE A 5 11.89 -4.04 -11.31
CA PHE A 5 11.65 -5.18 -12.19
C PHE A 5 12.85 -5.41 -13.13
N ASP A 6 13.75 -4.44 -13.18
CA ASP A 6 14.98 -4.38 -13.95
C ASP A 6 16.18 -5.11 -13.31
N GLU A 7 16.09 -5.49 -12.01
CA GLU A 7 17.18 -6.19 -11.30
C GLU A 7 16.99 -7.71 -11.19
N ILE A 8 15.83 -8.24 -11.57
CA ILE A 8 15.52 -9.67 -11.46
C ILE A 8 16.49 -10.49 -12.33
N ASN A 9 17.20 -11.43 -11.70
CA ASN A 9 18.06 -12.35 -12.42
C ASN A 9 17.22 -13.38 -13.18
N GLN A 10 17.26 -13.34 -14.53
CA GLN A 10 16.44 -14.18 -15.38
C GLN A 10 16.76 -15.66 -15.24
N GLN A 11 18.04 -16.03 -14.97
CA GLN A 11 18.42 -17.43 -14.80
C GLN A 11 17.78 -18.05 -13.56
N TRP A 12 17.77 -17.33 -12.43
CA TRP A 12 17.07 -17.76 -11.22
C TRP A 12 15.55 -17.83 -11.44
N LEU A 13 14.98 -16.86 -12.15
CA LEU A 13 13.56 -16.87 -12.46
C LEU A 13 13.17 -18.11 -13.26
N ILE A 14 13.94 -18.48 -14.29
CA ILE A 14 13.67 -19.67 -15.09
C ILE A 14 13.76 -20.93 -14.22
N ARG A 15 14.78 -21.08 -13.37
CA ARG A 15 14.88 -22.20 -12.44
C ARG A 15 13.67 -22.31 -11.50
N PHE A 16 13.15 -21.19 -11.01
CA PHE A 16 11.96 -21.18 -10.16
C PHE A 16 10.70 -21.60 -10.94
N LEU A 17 10.58 -21.20 -12.19
CA LEU A 17 9.48 -21.60 -13.06
C LEU A 17 9.54 -23.09 -13.41
N GLU A 18 10.71 -23.62 -13.74
CA GLU A 18 10.93 -25.05 -14.05
C GLU A 18 10.58 -25.96 -12.87
N HIS A 19 10.69 -25.46 -11.64
CA HIS A 19 10.29 -26.23 -10.46
C HIS A 19 8.77 -26.51 -10.39
N ARG A 20 7.93 -25.74 -11.09
CA ARG A 20 6.47 -25.86 -11.10
C ARG A 20 5.87 -26.14 -12.46
N ILE A 21 6.53 -25.76 -13.53
CA ILE A 21 6.06 -25.88 -14.91
C ILE A 21 6.86 -26.98 -15.60
N GLY A 22 6.23 -28.13 -15.82
CA GLY A 22 6.85 -29.26 -16.55
C GLY A 22 6.86 -29.08 -18.06
N ASP A 23 6.01 -28.21 -18.61
CA ASP A 23 5.95 -27.98 -20.06
C ASP A 23 7.07 -27.03 -20.53
N ARG A 24 8.04 -27.58 -21.24
CA ARG A 24 9.17 -26.82 -21.81
C ARG A 24 8.76 -25.78 -22.85
N ARG A 25 7.58 -25.89 -23.46
CA ARG A 25 7.08 -24.92 -24.45
C ARG A 25 6.72 -23.61 -23.75
N ILE A 26 6.08 -23.70 -22.58
CA ILE A 26 5.74 -22.54 -21.73
C ILE A 26 7.02 -21.84 -21.26
N ILE A 27 8.00 -22.61 -20.77
CA ILE A 27 9.29 -22.05 -20.34
C ILE A 27 9.99 -21.30 -21.48
N ARG A 28 10.05 -21.90 -22.69
CA ARG A 28 10.62 -21.24 -23.87
C ARG A 28 9.88 -19.97 -24.26
N LEU A 29 8.55 -19.95 -24.12
CA LEU A 29 7.74 -18.78 -24.40
C LEU A 29 8.08 -17.65 -23.42
N ILE A 30 8.16 -17.95 -22.11
CA ILE A 30 8.53 -16.97 -21.08
C ILE A 30 9.96 -16.45 -21.33
N GLN A 31 10.91 -17.32 -21.69
CA GLN A 31 12.27 -16.90 -22.05
C GLN A 31 12.28 -15.94 -23.23
N LYS A 32 11.44 -16.17 -24.25
CA LYS A 32 11.29 -15.25 -25.38
C LYS A 32 10.72 -13.91 -24.94
N TRP A 33 9.71 -13.88 -24.05
CA TRP A 33 9.16 -12.64 -23.51
C TRP A 33 10.18 -11.84 -22.70
N LEU A 34 11.01 -12.52 -21.88
CA LEU A 34 12.07 -11.86 -21.12
C LEU A 34 13.14 -11.25 -22.02
N LYS A 35 13.43 -11.89 -23.16
CA LYS A 35 14.42 -11.42 -24.16
C LYS A 35 13.87 -10.42 -25.16
N ALA A 36 12.55 -10.27 -25.26
CA ALA A 36 11.93 -9.38 -26.27
C ALA A 36 12.26 -7.90 -26.08
N GLY A 37 12.83 -7.52 -24.93
CA GLY A 37 13.19 -6.14 -24.63
C GLY A 37 12.00 -5.22 -24.40
N VAL A 38 12.28 -3.97 -24.10
CA VAL A 38 11.31 -2.88 -24.02
C VAL A 38 11.56 -1.94 -25.18
N MET A 39 10.51 -1.62 -25.93
CA MET A 39 10.57 -0.61 -26.97
C MET A 39 10.26 0.75 -26.32
N GLU A 40 11.25 1.59 -26.12
CA GLU A 40 11.09 2.99 -25.74
C GLU A 40 11.60 3.87 -26.88
N ASP A 41 10.77 4.81 -27.31
CA ASP A 41 11.07 5.79 -28.39
C ASP A 41 11.61 5.15 -29.70
N GLY A 42 11.14 3.95 -30.06
CA GLY A 42 11.56 3.26 -31.29
C GLY A 42 12.87 2.48 -31.18
N LEU A 43 13.52 2.49 -30.01
CA LEU A 43 14.71 1.70 -29.73
C LEU A 43 14.35 0.47 -28.87
N VAL A 44 14.76 -0.70 -29.32
CA VAL A 44 14.60 -1.95 -28.55
C VAL A 44 15.82 -2.15 -27.67
N THR A 45 15.63 -1.96 -26.36
CA THR A 45 16.68 -2.24 -25.37
C THR A 45 16.52 -3.68 -24.89
N VAL A 46 17.45 -4.54 -25.23
CA VAL A 46 17.52 -5.91 -24.71
C VAL A 46 18.39 -5.92 -23.47
N SER A 47 17.84 -6.35 -22.34
CA SER A 47 18.59 -6.51 -21.09
C SER A 47 18.56 -7.97 -20.65
N ASP A 48 19.72 -8.48 -20.22
CA ASP A 48 19.82 -9.81 -19.59
C ASP A 48 19.30 -9.82 -18.14
N ARG A 49 18.88 -8.67 -17.62
CA ARG A 49 18.30 -8.50 -16.29
C ARG A 49 16.92 -7.87 -16.39
N GLY A 50 16.08 -8.22 -15.44
CA GLY A 50 14.75 -7.64 -15.31
C GLY A 50 13.67 -8.33 -16.13
N THR A 51 12.46 -7.87 -15.89
CA THR A 51 11.26 -8.29 -16.62
C THR A 51 10.67 -7.03 -17.23
N GLY A 52 11.03 -6.63 -18.41
CA GLY A 52 10.68 -5.38 -19.11
C GLY A 52 9.56 -4.53 -18.46
N GLN A 53 9.84 -3.29 -18.12
CA GLN A 53 8.84 -2.38 -17.55
C GLN A 53 7.66 -2.23 -18.53
N GLY A 54 6.43 -2.41 -18.01
CA GLY A 54 5.21 -2.31 -18.81
C GLY A 54 4.67 -3.63 -19.38
N SER A 55 5.39 -4.74 -19.27
CA SER A 55 4.85 -6.05 -19.64
C SER A 55 3.77 -6.50 -18.66
N VAL A 56 2.64 -7.00 -19.17
CA VAL A 56 1.50 -7.50 -18.38
C VAL A 56 1.90 -8.66 -17.45
N ILE A 57 2.89 -9.47 -17.84
CA ILE A 57 3.34 -10.65 -17.08
C ILE A 57 4.37 -10.31 -16.00
N SER A 58 5.06 -9.15 -16.09
CA SER A 58 6.14 -8.77 -15.17
C SER A 58 5.75 -8.80 -13.68
N PRO A 59 4.57 -8.31 -13.26
CA PRO A 59 4.16 -8.39 -11.85
C PRO A 59 3.99 -9.83 -11.36
N LEU A 60 3.54 -10.74 -12.22
CA LEU A 60 3.40 -12.16 -11.88
C LEU A 60 4.78 -12.81 -11.70
N LEU A 61 5.69 -12.60 -12.65
CA LEU A 61 7.04 -13.15 -12.60
C LEU A 61 7.83 -12.63 -11.40
N ALA A 62 7.71 -11.33 -11.09
CA ALA A 62 8.31 -10.75 -9.89
C ALA A 62 7.75 -11.35 -8.59
N ASN A 63 6.45 -11.61 -8.53
CA ASN A 63 5.84 -12.28 -7.37
C ASN A 63 6.32 -13.73 -7.22
N ILE A 64 6.49 -14.47 -8.33
CA ILE A 64 7.06 -15.82 -8.31
C ILE A 64 8.51 -15.76 -7.81
N TYR A 65 9.31 -14.81 -8.31
CA TYR A 65 10.68 -14.64 -7.88
C TYR A 65 10.79 -14.37 -6.37
N LEU A 66 10.02 -13.41 -5.87
CA LEU A 66 10.00 -13.07 -4.45
C LEU A 66 9.46 -14.21 -3.57
N HIS A 67 8.56 -15.00 -4.08
CA HIS A 67 8.08 -16.18 -3.35
C HIS A 67 9.22 -17.14 -3.01
N TYR A 68 10.07 -17.47 -3.97
CA TYR A 68 11.19 -18.39 -3.74
C TYR A 68 12.37 -17.71 -3.03
N ALA A 69 12.66 -16.46 -3.37
CA ALA A 69 13.79 -15.74 -2.78
C ALA A 69 13.51 -15.33 -1.33
N LEU A 70 12.28 -14.88 -1.01
CA LEU A 70 11.94 -14.24 0.26
C LEU A 70 10.88 -15.00 1.06
N ASP A 71 9.68 -15.29 0.49
CA ASP A 71 8.56 -15.81 1.29
C ASP A 71 8.87 -17.15 1.95
N LEU A 72 9.37 -18.11 1.17
CA LEU A 72 9.71 -19.45 1.69
C LEU A 72 10.83 -19.38 2.75
N TRP A 73 11.79 -18.49 2.55
CA TRP A 73 12.86 -18.27 3.52
C TRP A 73 12.31 -17.64 4.81
N ALA A 74 11.46 -16.62 4.72
CA ALA A 74 10.85 -15.96 5.86
C ALA A 74 10.00 -16.92 6.71
N VAL A 75 9.24 -17.83 6.04
CA VAL A 75 8.48 -18.88 6.74
C VAL A 75 9.41 -19.83 7.51
N ARG A 76 10.49 -20.30 6.87
CA ARG A 76 11.49 -21.18 7.54
C ARG A 76 12.19 -20.46 8.70
N TRP A 77 12.57 -19.20 8.50
CA TRP A 77 13.20 -18.39 9.53
C TRP A 77 12.29 -18.21 10.74
N ARG A 78 11.00 -17.94 10.50
CA ARG A 78 9.99 -17.87 11.55
C ARG A 78 9.92 -19.14 12.38
N GLN A 79 10.03 -20.31 11.75
CA GLN A 79 9.87 -21.60 12.40
C GLN A 79 11.12 -22.04 13.17
N ARG A 80 12.31 -21.64 12.71
CA ARG A 80 13.58 -22.18 13.21
C ARG A 80 14.36 -21.20 14.07
N GLU A 81 14.30 -19.93 13.70
CA GLU A 81 15.18 -18.90 14.24
C GLU A 81 14.48 -17.90 15.16
N ALA A 82 13.18 -17.70 15.00
CA ALA A 82 12.45 -16.73 15.81
C ALA A 82 12.32 -17.21 17.26
N THR A 83 12.70 -16.35 18.20
CA THR A 83 12.53 -16.60 19.63
C THR A 83 11.18 -16.12 20.16
N GLY A 84 10.48 -15.29 19.38
CA GLY A 84 9.15 -14.77 19.66
C GLY A 84 8.26 -14.74 18.43
N ASP A 85 7.08 -14.13 18.58
CA ASP A 85 6.12 -14.04 17.48
C ASP A 85 6.66 -13.19 16.34
N LEU A 86 6.50 -13.69 15.11
CA LEU A 86 6.84 -13.02 13.87
C LEU A 86 5.63 -12.99 12.94
N ILE A 87 5.29 -11.81 12.44
CA ILE A 87 4.23 -11.60 11.44
C ILE A 87 4.87 -11.02 10.18
N PHE A 88 4.74 -11.71 9.06
CA PHE A 88 5.24 -11.27 7.76
C PHE A 88 4.06 -10.96 6.83
N VAL A 89 4.01 -9.74 6.31
CA VAL A 89 2.98 -9.28 5.37
C VAL A 89 3.65 -8.68 4.16
N ARG A 90 3.42 -9.25 2.98
CA ARG A 90 3.94 -8.75 1.71
C ARG A 90 2.82 -8.47 0.72
N TYR A 91 2.96 -7.40 -0.02
CA TYR A 91 2.15 -7.05 -1.17
C TYR A 91 3.07 -6.59 -2.31
N ALA A 92 3.20 -7.41 -3.33
CA ALA A 92 4.20 -7.23 -4.40
C ALA A 92 5.62 -7.09 -3.80
N ASP A 93 6.27 -5.97 -4.03
CA ASP A 93 7.58 -5.63 -3.50
C ASP A 93 7.55 -4.92 -2.13
N ASP A 94 6.40 -4.39 -1.72
CA ASP A 94 6.23 -3.78 -0.40
C ASP A 94 5.97 -4.86 0.67
N PHE A 95 6.70 -4.84 1.78
CA PHE A 95 6.45 -5.74 2.90
C PHE A 95 6.67 -5.11 4.27
N ILE A 96 6.06 -5.70 5.27
CA ILE A 96 6.20 -5.35 6.68
C ILE A 96 6.46 -6.63 7.45
N VAL A 97 7.41 -6.59 8.38
CA VAL A 97 7.66 -7.70 9.29
C VAL A 97 7.55 -7.21 10.73
N GLY A 98 6.64 -7.80 11.47
CA GLY A 98 6.44 -7.51 12.89
C GLY A 98 7.15 -8.56 13.76
N PHE A 99 7.87 -8.12 14.79
CA PHE A 99 8.60 -8.97 15.72
C PHE A 99 8.20 -8.68 17.16
N GLN A 100 8.15 -9.71 17.96
CA GLN A 100 7.98 -9.57 19.40
C GLN A 100 9.27 -9.02 20.06
N HIS A 101 10.44 -9.46 19.60
CA HIS A 101 11.75 -9.09 20.15
C HIS A 101 12.59 -8.29 19.16
N GLU A 102 13.31 -7.28 19.66
CA GLU A 102 14.20 -6.46 18.82
C GLU A 102 15.40 -7.26 18.31
N SER A 103 15.93 -8.17 19.13
CA SER A 103 17.02 -9.06 18.73
C SER A 103 16.67 -9.86 17.49
N ASP A 104 15.47 -10.43 17.43
CA ASP A 104 14.97 -11.14 16.27
C ASP A 104 14.83 -10.23 15.05
N ALA A 105 14.33 -9.01 15.24
CA ALA A 105 14.17 -8.05 14.15
C ALA A 105 15.53 -7.65 13.54
N ARG A 106 16.54 -7.42 14.36
CA ARG A 106 17.91 -7.08 13.90
C ARG A 106 18.56 -8.26 13.18
N ARG A 107 18.48 -9.46 13.75
CA ARG A 107 19.02 -10.68 13.15
C ARG A 107 18.33 -10.98 11.81
N PHE A 108 17.01 -10.97 11.78
CA PHE A 108 16.23 -11.17 10.54
C PHE A 108 16.64 -10.16 9.46
N LEU A 109 16.78 -8.88 9.79
CA LEU A 109 17.14 -7.85 8.82
C LEU A 109 18.51 -8.10 8.20
N ASN A 110 19.50 -8.52 8.99
CA ASN A 110 20.84 -8.82 8.51
C ASN A 110 20.84 -10.07 7.61
N GLU A 111 20.24 -11.15 8.07
CA GLU A 111 20.15 -12.40 7.30
C GLU A 111 19.30 -12.23 6.03
N MET A 112 18.27 -11.40 6.08
CA MET A 112 17.47 -11.07 4.91
C MET A 112 18.28 -10.32 3.85
N ARG A 113 19.17 -9.39 4.24
CA ARG A 113 20.08 -8.71 3.31
C ARG A 113 20.98 -9.71 2.60
N GLU A 114 21.59 -10.63 3.34
CA GLU A 114 22.44 -11.69 2.77
C GLU A 114 21.63 -12.62 1.87
N ARG A 115 20.42 -12.95 2.28
CA ARG A 115 19.52 -13.79 1.49
C ARG A 115 19.16 -13.15 0.16
N LEU A 116 18.74 -11.89 0.16
CA LEU A 116 18.37 -11.17 -1.05
C LEU A 116 19.56 -10.98 -1.99
N TRP A 117 20.73 -10.68 -1.43
CA TRP A 117 21.97 -10.59 -2.20
C TRP A 117 22.27 -11.84 -3.02
N LYS A 118 22.05 -13.05 -2.48
CA LYS A 118 22.21 -14.33 -3.19
C LYS A 118 21.33 -14.45 -4.44
N PHE A 119 20.25 -13.69 -4.49
CA PHE A 119 19.31 -13.64 -5.61
C PHE A 119 19.41 -12.33 -6.39
N ALA A 120 20.54 -11.64 -6.32
CA ALA A 120 20.74 -10.35 -7.00
C ALA A 120 19.67 -9.29 -6.67
N LEU A 121 19.11 -9.33 -5.46
CA LEU A 121 18.17 -8.35 -4.95
C LEU A 121 18.81 -7.55 -3.82
N SER A 122 18.45 -6.27 -3.72
CA SER A 122 18.90 -5.40 -2.64
C SER A 122 17.74 -4.75 -1.91
N LEU A 123 17.93 -4.42 -0.64
CA LEU A 123 17.00 -3.59 0.12
C LEU A 123 17.31 -2.12 -0.14
N HIS A 124 16.26 -1.33 -0.34
CA HIS A 124 16.44 0.11 -0.50
C HIS A 124 16.87 0.73 0.84
N PRO A 125 18.06 1.33 0.96
CA PRO A 125 18.62 1.75 2.25
C PRO A 125 17.76 2.80 2.95
N GLU A 126 17.23 3.77 2.23
CA GLU A 126 16.42 4.85 2.82
C GLU A 126 14.99 4.44 3.18
N LYS A 127 14.44 3.43 2.52
CA LYS A 127 13.06 2.99 2.76
C LYS A 127 12.98 1.87 3.78
N THR A 128 14.06 1.08 3.96
CA THR A 128 14.08 -0.01 4.92
C THR A 128 14.46 0.52 6.30
N ARG A 129 13.53 0.43 7.24
CA ARG A 129 13.72 0.96 8.59
C ARG A 129 13.28 -0.04 9.64
N LEU A 130 14.02 -0.13 10.74
CA LEU A 130 13.61 -0.79 11.95
C LEU A 130 13.02 0.25 12.90
N ILE A 131 11.74 0.12 13.23
CA ILE A 131 11.03 1.07 14.08
C ILE A 131 10.42 0.38 15.31
N GLU A 132 10.31 1.11 16.41
CA GLU A 132 9.55 0.67 17.57
C GLU A 132 8.08 1.06 17.42
N PHE A 133 7.23 0.05 17.26
CA PHE A 133 5.79 0.24 17.02
C PHE A 133 4.98 -0.76 17.86
N GLY A 134 3.77 -0.39 18.29
CA GLY A 134 2.90 -1.29 19.03
C GLY A 134 2.39 -0.71 20.35
N ARG A 135 1.72 -1.57 21.15
CA ARG A 135 0.99 -1.17 22.36
C ARG A 135 1.84 -0.40 23.39
N PHE A 136 3.06 -0.81 23.58
CA PHE A 136 3.96 -0.23 24.61
C PHE A 136 5.04 0.69 24.00
N ALA A 137 5.02 0.92 22.70
CA ALA A 137 6.02 1.77 22.05
C ALA A 137 6.03 3.20 22.63
N ALA A 138 4.84 3.77 22.87
CA ALA A 138 4.73 5.13 23.43
C ALA A 138 5.34 5.21 24.84
N GLU A 139 4.98 4.29 25.73
CA GLU A 139 5.46 4.24 27.11
C GLU A 139 6.97 4.00 27.20
N ARG A 140 7.50 3.06 26.39
CA ARG A 140 8.94 2.78 26.36
C ARG A 140 9.76 3.95 25.83
N ARG A 141 9.26 4.63 24.80
CA ARG A 141 9.93 5.81 24.24
C ARG A 141 9.92 6.96 25.24
N GLU A 142 8.80 7.18 25.94
CA GLU A 142 8.67 8.18 27.00
C GLU A 142 9.66 7.95 28.13
N ARG A 143 9.78 6.72 28.64
CA ARG A 143 10.76 6.34 29.67
C ARG A 143 12.22 6.58 29.26
N ARG A 144 12.50 6.57 27.94
CA ARG A 144 13.83 6.84 27.38
C ARG A 144 14.02 8.29 26.93
N GLY A 145 13.07 9.17 27.21
CA GLY A 145 13.11 10.57 26.77
C GLY A 145 12.97 10.74 25.25
N LEU A 146 12.47 9.72 24.54
CA LEU A 146 12.23 9.76 23.10
C LEU A 146 10.78 10.21 22.84
N GLY A 147 10.56 10.95 21.76
CA GLY A 147 9.24 11.44 21.38
C GLY A 147 8.22 10.35 21.03
N GLN A 148 7.11 10.76 20.43
CA GLN A 148 6.04 9.86 19.99
C GLN A 148 6.56 8.67 19.17
N PRO A 149 5.89 7.51 19.20
CA PRO A 149 6.23 6.37 18.35
C PRO A 149 6.27 6.76 16.87
N GLU A 150 7.22 6.19 16.16
CA GLU A 150 7.33 6.39 14.73
C GLU A 150 6.09 5.90 13.99
N THR A 151 5.86 6.47 12.84
CA THR A 151 4.80 6.05 11.92
C THR A 151 5.41 5.43 10.68
N PHE A 152 4.66 4.56 10.02
CA PHE A 152 5.09 4.00 8.74
C PHE A 152 3.98 4.05 7.70
N ASN A 153 4.40 4.05 6.44
CA ASN A 153 3.51 4.06 5.30
C ASN A 153 3.44 2.66 4.67
N PHE A 154 2.21 2.17 4.45
CA PHE A 154 2.00 0.91 3.75
C PHE A 154 0.68 0.94 3.00
N LEU A 155 0.68 0.48 1.75
CA LEU A 155 -0.51 0.39 0.88
C LEU A 155 -1.37 1.67 0.90
N GLY A 156 -0.73 2.83 0.72
CA GLY A 156 -1.44 4.12 0.64
C GLY A 156 -1.93 4.70 1.97
N PHE A 157 -1.64 4.04 3.10
CA PHE A 157 -1.97 4.50 4.45
C PHE A 157 -0.73 4.79 5.28
N THR A 158 -0.86 5.71 6.21
CA THR A 158 0.07 5.92 7.32
C THR A 158 -0.49 5.23 8.56
N PHE A 159 0.28 4.35 9.15
CA PHE A 159 -0.03 3.62 10.39
C PHE A 159 0.55 4.35 11.58
N ILE A 160 -0.26 4.52 12.62
CA ILE A 160 0.03 5.36 13.78
C ILE A 160 -0.36 4.60 15.05
N CYS A 161 0.54 4.56 16.04
CA CYS A 161 0.21 4.12 17.40
C CYS A 161 -0.75 5.15 18.04
N GLY A 162 -1.94 4.72 18.40
CA GLY A 162 -2.95 5.61 18.98
C GLY A 162 -3.70 4.96 20.11
N LYS A 163 -4.68 5.70 20.66
CA LYS A 163 -5.61 5.23 21.69
C LYS A 163 -7.04 5.43 21.23
N THR A 164 -7.95 4.56 21.68
CA THR A 164 -9.40 4.74 21.59
C THR A 164 -9.85 5.85 22.53
N ARG A 165 -11.13 6.23 22.47
CA ARG A 165 -11.70 7.17 23.45
C ARG A 165 -11.64 6.64 24.90
N ALA A 166 -11.69 5.31 25.07
CA ALA A 166 -11.56 4.64 26.37
C ALA A 166 -10.09 4.38 26.79
N GLY A 167 -9.10 5.04 26.15
CA GLY A 167 -7.69 4.91 26.51
C GLY A 167 -6.99 3.62 26.03
N LYS A 168 -7.71 2.64 25.47
CA LYS A 168 -7.13 1.38 24.98
C LYS A 168 -6.28 1.61 23.74
N PHE A 169 -5.18 0.87 23.60
CA PHE A 169 -4.33 0.94 22.42
C PHE A 169 -5.10 0.61 21.14
N GLN A 170 -4.83 1.36 20.10
CA GLN A 170 -5.40 1.15 18.77
C GLN A 170 -4.43 1.59 17.68
N ILE A 171 -4.23 0.75 16.68
CA ILE A 171 -3.53 1.15 15.45
C ILE A 171 -4.49 1.99 14.61
N LYS A 172 -4.13 3.25 14.38
CA LYS A 172 -4.88 4.15 13.51
C LYS A 172 -4.30 4.11 12.11
N ARG A 173 -5.16 4.01 11.12
CA ARG A 173 -4.82 4.08 9.69
C ARG A 173 -5.34 5.39 9.13
N LYS A 174 -4.48 6.19 8.53
CA LYS A 174 -4.86 7.42 7.83
C LYS A 174 -4.37 7.36 6.40
N THR A 175 -5.17 7.83 5.46
CA THR A 175 -4.71 7.97 4.07
C THR A 175 -3.49 8.88 4.03
N ARG A 176 -2.47 8.48 3.29
CA ARG A 176 -1.26 9.28 3.06
C ARG A 176 -1.61 10.62 2.42
N ALA A 177 -1.08 11.70 2.98
CA ALA A 177 -1.37 13.05 2.53
C ALA A 177 -0.92 13.32 1.08
N ASP A 178 0.22 12.75 0.66
CA ASP A 178 0.72 12.85 -0.71
C ASP A 178 -0.22 12.16 -1.72
N ARG A 179 -0.74 10.97 -1.40
CA ARG A 179 -1.70 10.24 -2.23
C ARG A 179 -3.02 11.00 -2.37
N MET A 180 -3.52 11.56 -1.27
CA MET A 180 -4.73 12.39 -1.31
C MET A 180 -4.51 13.65 -2.18
N ARG A 181 -3.39 14.34 -2.01
CA ARG A 181 -3.04 15.52 -2.81
C ARG A 181 -2.92 15.19 -4.30
N ALA A 182 -2.25 14.08 -4.65
CA ALA A 182 -2.13 13.62 -6.03
C ALA A 182 -3.50 13.34 -6.65
N LYS A 183 -4.41 12.66 -5.91
CA LYS A 183 -5.78 12.40 -6.36
C LYS A 183 -6.59 13.67 -6.56
N LEU A 184 -6.50 14.63 -5.64
CA LEU A 184 -7.15 15.93 -5.78
C LEU A 184 -6.60 16.76 -6.94
N LYS A 185 -5.28 16.68 -7.21
CA LYS A 185 -4.65 17.32 -8.39
C LYS A 185 -5.21 16.73 -9.70
N MET A 186 -5.33 15.41 -9.77
CA MET A 186 -5.95 14.73 -10.92
C MET A 186 -7.42 15.16 -11.10
N ILE A 187 -8.20 15.19 -10.02
CA ILE A 187 -9.61 15.65 -10.07
C ILE A 187 -9.68 17.09 -10.57
N LYS A 188 -8.82 17.98 -10.06
CA LYS A 188 -8.77 19.38 -10.51
C LYS A 188 -8.51 19.50 -12.01
N ALA A 189 -7.52 18.77 -12.52
CA ALA A 189 -7.18 18.78 -13.95
C ALA A 189 -8.33 18.27 -14.83
N GLU A 190 -8.98 17.18 -14.43
CA GLU A 190 -10.08 16.61 -15.18
C GLU A 190 -11.35 17.47 -15.11
N MET A 191 -11.65 18.08 -13.96
CA MET A 191 -12.74 19.04 -13.82
C MET A 191 -12.55 20.27 -14.71
N TRP A 192 -11.30 20.69 -14.94
CA TRP A 192 -11.00 21.75 -15.90
C TRP A 192 -11.37 21.35 -17.33
N ARG A 193 -11.03 20.14 -17.76
CA ARG A 193 -11.40 19.61 -19.09
C ARG A 193 -12.91 19.48 -19.26
N ARG A 194 -13.62 19.16 -18.16
CA ARG A 194 -15.08 18.98 -18.14
C ARG A 194 -15.85 20.25 -17.79
N MET A 195 -15.19 21.40 -17.70
CA MET A 195 -15.77 22.63 -17.19
C MET A 195 -17.09 23.00 -17.90
N HIS A 196 -17.16 22.87 -19.22
CA HIS A 196 -18.33 23.22 -20.03
C HIS A 196 -19.38 22.10 -20.18
N GLN A 197 -19.14 20.92 -19.62
CA GLN A 197 -20.12 19.83 -19.64
C GLN A 197 -21.32 20.17 -18.74
N PRO A 198 -22.51 19.61 -19.03
CA PRO A 198 -23.67 19.72 -18.15
C PRO A 198 -23.39 19.28 -16.72
N ILE A 199 -23.99 19.96 -15.74
CA ILE A 199 -23.80 19.64 -14.30
C ILE A 199 -24.07 18.16 -13.98
N PRO A 200 -25.13 17.50 -14.53
CA PRO A 200 -25.36 16.08 -14.27
C PRO A 200 -24.21 15.18 -14.75
N LYS A 201 -23.61 15.46 -15.91
CA LYS A 201 -22.46 14.69 -16.41
C LYS A 201 -21.23 14.85 -15.52
N GLN A 202 -20.98 16.07 -15.02
CA GLN A 202 -19.91 16.30 -14.04
C GLN A 202 -20.19 15.61 -12.72
N GLY A 203 -21.40 15.70 -12.19
CA GLY A 203 -21.84 15.07 -10.96
C GLY A 203 -21.70 13.56 -11.01
N GLN A 204 -22.15 12.92 -12.10
CA GLN A 204 -22.02 11.49 -12.32
C GLN A 204 -20.55 11.03 -12.34
N TRP A 205 -19.69 11.74 -13.06
CA TRP A 205 -18.26 11.41 -13.09
C TRP A 205 -17.62 11.56 -11.70
N LEU A 206 -17.91 12.65 -10.98
CA LEU A 206 -17.43 12.85 -9.61
C LEU A 206 -17.96 11.77 -8.67
N HIS A 207 -19.21 11.33 -8.83
CA HIS A 207 -19.78 10.22 -8.06
C HIS A 207 -18.90 8.97 -8.15
N TYR A 208 -18.57 8.54 -9.36
CA TYR A 208 -17.73 7.35 -9.55
C TYR A 208 -16.31 7.54 -8.98
N VAL A 209 -15.72 8.70 -9.15
CA VAL A 209 -14.39 9.00 -8.64
C VAL A 209 -14.36 8.99 -7.10
N VAL A 210 -15.34 9.62 -6.44
CA VAL A 210 -15.43 9.68 -4.98
C VAL A 210 -15.80 8.31 -4.41
N ARG A 211 -16.72 7.58 -5.05
CA ARG A 211 -17.09 6.22 -4.65
C ARG A 211 -15.88 5.27 -4.73
N GLY A 212 -15.13 5.32 -5.84
CA GLY A 212 -13.92 4.52 -6.00
C GLY A 212 -12.86 4.85 -4.94
N TYR A 213 -12.70 6.13 -4.61
CA TYR A 213 -11.81 6.54 -3.52
C TYR A 213 -12.29 6.01 -2.15
N PHE A 214 -13.59 6.08 -1.86
CA PHE A 214 -14.15 5.56 -0.60
C PHE A 214 -14.06 4.05 -0.52
N ASN A 215 -14.31 3.31 -1.61
CA ASN A 215 -14.19 1.85 -1.63
C ASN A 215 -12.81 1.37 -1.14
N TYR A 216 -11.76 2.13 -1.41
CA TYR A 216 -10.41 1.78 -0.95
C TYR A 216 -10.09 2.37 0.44
N HIS A 217 -10.43 3.64 0.67
CA HIS A 217 -9.96 4.38 1.82
C HIS A 217 -10.92 4.39 3.02
N ALA A 218 -12.15 3.86 2.88
CA ALA A 218 -13.16 3.87 3.95
C ALA A 218 -12.93 2.77 5.00
N VAL A 219 -11.72 2.75 5.54
CA VAL A 219 -11.31 1.83 6.61
C VAL A 219 -11.55 2.44 8.00
N PRO A 220 -11.74 1.61 9.05
CA PRO A 220 -11.82 2.08 10.42
C PRO A 220 -10.68 3.05 10.77
N THR A 221 -10.99 4.09 11.54
CA THR A 221 -10.11 5.21 11.96
C THR A 221 -9.79 6.27 10.90
N ASN A 222 -10.19 6.08 9.63
CA ASN A 222 -9.94 7.02 8.54
C ASN A 222 -11.12 7.97 8.22
N GLY A 223 -12.25 7.87 8.90
CA GLY A 223 -13.48 8.61 8.60
C GLY A 223 -13.27 10.12 8.45
N ARG A 224 -12.52 10.75 9.38
CA ARG A 224 -12.21 12.19 9.28
C ARG A 224 -11.54 12.58 7.97
N VAL A 225 -10.63 11.76 7.46
CA VAL A 225 -9.92 12.04 6.20
C VAL A 225 -10.85 11.92 5.00
N LEU A 226 -11.83 11.00 5.03
CA LEU A 226 -12.85 10.90 3.98
C LEU A 226 -13.74 12.16 3.92
N HIS A 227 -14.12 12.72 5.06
CA HIS A 227 -14.85 13.98 5.11
C HIS A 227 -14.04 15.14 4.53
N VAL A 228 -12.76 15.24 4.89
CA VAL A 228 -11.83 16.25 4.34
C VAL A 228 -11.67 16.08 2.83
N PHE A 229 -11.50 14.84 2.34
CA PHE A 229 -11.43 14.58 0.90
C PHE A 229 -12.70 15.02 0.16
N ARG A 230 -13.89 14.62 0.66
CA ARG A 230 -15.17 15.05 0.07
C ARG A 230 -15.29 16.55 0.03
N HIS A 231 -14.95 17.26 1.12
CA HIS A 231 -14.99 18.72 1.18
C HIS A 231 -14.10 19.36 0.12
N HIS A 232 -12.87 18.89 -0.06
CA HIS A 232 -11.98 19.39 -1.11
C HIS A 232 -12.54 19.13 -2.52
N VAL A 233 -13.17 17.98 -2.76
CA VAL A 233 -13.82 17.70 -4.05
C VAL A 233 -14.97 18.68 -4.31
N ILE A 234 -15.79 18.97 -3.31
CA ILE A 234 -16.89 19.95 -3.40
C ILE A 234 -16.34 21.34 -3.72
N ASP A 235 -15.28 21.77 -3.04
CA ASP A 235 -14.64 23.08 -3.28
C ASP A 235 -14.06 23.18 -4.71
N LEU A 236 -13.37 22.12 -5.17
CA LEU A 236 -12.88 22.06 -6.54
C LEU A 236 -14.01 22.16 -7.57
N TRP A 237 -15.11 21.44 -7.35
CA TRP A 237 -16.28 21.50 -8.24
C TRP A 237 -16.92 22.88 -8.23
N ARG A 238 -17.11 23.48 -7.05
CA ARG A 238 -17.62 24.85 -6.90
C ARG A 238 -16.75 25.87 -7.67
N ARG A 239 -15.44 25.80 -7.51
CA ARG A 239 -14.51 26.69 -8.23
C ARG A 239 -14.59 26.51 -9.73
N THR A 240 -14.75 25.28 -10.22
CA THR A 240 -14.94 25.00 -11.65
C THR A 240 -16.23 25.59 -12.18
N LEU A 241 -17.36 25.44 -11.46
CA LEU A 241 -18.64 25.98 -11.86
C LEU A 241 -18.64 27.51 -11.90
N ARG A 242 -18.02 28.16 -10.91
CA ARG A 242 -17.88 29.62 -10.87
C ARG A 242 -17.07 30.20 -12.04
N ARG A 243 -16.18 29.46 -12.63
CA ARG A 243 -15.38 29.91 -13.78
C ARG A 243 -16.10 29.85 -15.11
N ARG A 244 -17.27 29.23 -15.18
CA ARG A 244 -18.07 29.14 -16.41
C ARG A 244 -18.62 30.50 -16.89
N SER A 245 -18.93 31.36 -15.93
CA SER A 245 -19.56 32.66 -16.21
C SER A 245 -19.22 33.65 -15.10
N GLN A 246 -18.95 34.88 -15.46
CA GLN A 246 -18.77 35.98 -14.51
C GLN A 246 -20.06 36.28 -13.72
N LYS A 247 -21.23 35.93 -14.26
CA LYS A 247 -22.54 36.11 -13.63
C LYS A 247 -22.98 34.95 -12.75
N ASP A 248 -22.13 33.90 -12.57
CA ASP A 248 -22.53 32.74 -11.80
C ASP A 248 -22.53 33.04 -10.29
N ARG A 249 -23.68 32.82 -9.66
CA ARG A 249 -23.91 33.00 -8.23
C ARG A 249 -23.91 31.66 -7.48
N MET A 250 -22.90 30.78 -7.74
CA MET A 250 -22.78 29.50 -7.04
C MET A 250 -22.41 29.72 -5.57
N THR A 251 -23.42 29.81 -4.72
CA THR A 251 -23.28 29.90 -3.26
C THR A 251 -22.89 28.56 -2.66
N TRP A 252 -22.36 28.56 -1.44
CA TRP A 252 -22.09 27.32 -0.71
C TRP A 252 -23.35 26.51 -0.44
N ALA A 253 -24.48 27.15 -0.12
CA ALA A 253 -25.75 26.47 0.09
C ALA A 253 -26.18 25.66 -1.15
N ARG A 254 -26.17 26.29 -2.32
CA ARG A 254 -26.49 25.62 -3.60
C ARG A 254 -25.49 24.51 -3.93
N MET A 255 -24.19 24.74 -3.65
CA MET A 255 -23.17 23.72 -3.89
C MET A 255 -23.31 22.52 -2.94
N THR A 256 -23.70 22.74 -1.70
CA THR A 256 -23.97 21.69 -0.71
C THR A 256 -25.14 20.80 -1.15
N GLN A 257 -26.21 21.41 -1.68
CA GLN A 257 -27.33 20.67 -2.24
C GLN A 257 -26.89 19.80 -3.41
N LEU A 258 -26.20 20.35 -4.40
CA LEU A 258 -25.65 19.60 -5.53
C LEU A 258 -24.72 18.46 -5.07
N ALA A 259 -23.88 18.72 -4.06
CA ALA A 259 -23.01 17.70 -3.54
C ALA A 259 -23.75 16.58 -2.79
N ASN A 260 -24.90 16.87 -2.20
CA ASN A 260 -25.73 15.84 -1.56
C ASN A 260 -26.48 14.98 -2.60
N ASP A 261 -26.84 15.57 -3.73
CA ASP A 261 -27.52 14.86 -4.81
C ASP A 261 -26.57 13.91 -5.57
N TRP A 262 -25.32 14.32 -5.73
CA TRP A 262 -24.39 13.60 -6.60
C TRP A 262 -23.27 12.86 -5.87
N LEU A 263 -22.73 13.38 -4.75
CA LEU A 263 -21.54 12.81 -4.12
C LEU A 263 -21.90 11.90 -2.94
N PRO A 264 -21.32 10.69 -2.88
CA PRO A 264 -21.56 9.78 -1.77
C PRO A 264 -21.12 10.41 -0.45
N LYS A 265 -21.88 10.11 0.61
CA LYS A 265 -21.53 10.51 1.98
C LYS A 265 -20.39 9.61 2.51
N PRO A 266 -19.43 10.17 3.26
CA PRO A 266 -18.37 9.38 3.85
C PRO A 266 -18.91 8.42 4.92
N THR A 267 -18.76 7.13 4.68
CA THR A 267 -19.08 6.06 5.63
C THR A 267 -17.92 5.09 5.69
N ILE A 268 -17.75 4.40 6.81
CA ILE A 268 -16.77 3.30 6.89
C ILE A 268 -17.39 2.08 6.20
N LEU A 269 -16.70 1.56 5.20
CA LEU A 269 -17.18 0.43 4.37
C LEU A 269 -16.52 -0.90 4.75
N HIS A 270 -15.35 -0.84 5.40
CA HIS A 270 -14.61 -2.03 5.78
C HIS A 270 -14.82 -2.37 7.25
N PRO A 271 -14.97 -3.64 7.61
CA PRO A 271 -15.11 -4.05 9.00
C PRO A 271 -13.85 -3.76 9.81
N TRP A 272 -13.99 -3.73 11.11
CA TRP A 272 -12.84 -3.73 12.00
C TRP A 272 -12.01 -5.02 11.82
N PRO A 273 -10.69 -4.99 12.04
CA PRO A 273 -9.87 -6.19 11.96
C PRO A 273 -10.37 -7.32 12.84
N SER A 274 -10.83 -7.03 14.07
CA SER A 274 -11.44 -8.00 14.98
C SER A 274 -12.64 -8.71 14.36
N ASP A 275 -13.53 -7.97 13.72
CA ASP A 275 -14.76 -8.51 13.13
C ASP A 275 -14.44 -9.38 11.92
N ARG A 276 -13.45 -8.96 11.12
CA ARG A 276 -12.97 -9.73 9.98
C ARG A 276 -12.34 -11.07 10.40
N PHE A 277 -11.56 -11.08 11.47
CA PHE A 277 -10.96 -12.28 12.01
C PHE A 277 -12.00 -13.22 12.62
N ALA A 278 -12.99 -12.70 13.32
CA ALA A 278 -14.08 -13.50 13.89
C ALA A 278 -14.86 -14.29 12.83
N VAL A 279 -15.09 -13.68 11.65
CA VAL A 279 -15.80 -14.36 10.53
C VAL A 279 -14.94 -15.46 9.89
N THR A 280 -13.65 -15.23 9.71
CA THR A 280 -12.74 -16.19 9.05
C THR A 280 -12.21 -17.28 9.99
N HIS A 281 -12.19 -17.00 11.29
CA HIS A 281 -11.66 -17.89 12.33
C HIS A 281 -12.58 -17.88 13.56
N PRO A 282 -13.76 -18.51 13.50
CA PRO A 282 -14.76 -18.42 14.57
C PRO A 282 -14.31 -18.97 15.94
N ARG A 283 -13.20 -19.73 16.00
CA ARG A 283 -12.61 -20.26 17.24
C ARG A 283 -11.34 -19.48 17.68
N TRP A 284 -11.00 -18.39 16.99
CA TRP A 284 -9.80 -17.64 17.30
C TRP A 284 -10.14 -16.50 18.27
N GLU A 285 -9.77 -16.69 19.53
CA GLU A 285 -9.77 -15.58 20.48
C GLU A 285 -8.75 -14.53 20.04
N PRO A 286 -9.14 -13.24 19.97
CA PRO A 286 -8.16 -12.19 19.69
C PRO A 286 -7.06 -12.30 20.73
N TYR A 287 -5.82 -12.38 20.26
CA TYR A 287 -4.60 -12.56 21.05
C TYR A 287 -4.55 -11.53 22.20
N ALA A 288 -5.13 -11.87 23.33
CA ALA A 288 -5.35 -10.97 24.47
C ALA A 288 -4.08 -10.71 25.29
N GLY A 289 -2.99 -11.37 24.99
CA GLY A 289 -1.88 -11.46 25.94
C GLY A 289 -0.49 -11.00 25.51
N LYS A 290 -0.16 -10.76 24.22
CA LYS A 290 1.24 -10.48 23.87
C LYS A 290 1.40 -9.24 22.98
N PRO A 291 2.13 -8.27 23.47
CA PRO A 291 2.00 -6.90 23.00
C PRO A 291 3.21 -6.29 22.32
N HIS A 292 4.14 -7.04 21.78
CA HIS A 292 5.36 -6.47 21.25
C HIS A 292 5.47 -6.67 19.74
N VAL A 293 5.10 -5.64 18.99
CA VAL A 293 5.39 -5.63 17.56
C VAL A 293 6.46 -4.57 17.31
N ARG A 294 7.65 -5.00 16.93
CA ARG A 294 8.66 -4.14 16.30
C ARG A 294 8.57 -4.40 14.81
N LEU A 295 8.43 -3.36 14.04
CA LEU A 295 8.22 -3.47 12.60
C LEU A 295 9.51 -3.16 11.85
N CYS A 296 9.90 -4.05 10.96
CA CYS A 296 10.78 -3.72 9.85
C CYS A 296 9.88 -3.30 8.67
N VAL A 297 9.94 -2.04 8.27
CA VAL A 297 9.13 -1.47 7.18
C VAL A 297 10.04 -1.15 6.04
N GLN A 298 9.56 -1.45 4.85
CA GLN A 298 10.22 -1.11 3.61
C GLN A 298 9.39 -0.10 2.81
#